data_9bb71adfcd84d468d349a4849b7c1f1d
#
_entry.id   9bb71adfcd84d468d349a4849b7c1f1d
#
_cell.length_a   1.000
_cell.length_b   1.000
_cell.length_c   1.000
_cell.angle_alpha   90.00
_cell.angle_beta   90.00
_cell.angle_gamma   90.00
#
_symmetry.space_group_name_H-M   'P 1'
#
loop_
_entity.id
_entity.type
_entity.pdbx_description
1 polymer ?
#
loop_
_entity_poly.entity_id
_entity_poly.type
_entity_poly.pdbx_seq_one_letter_code
_entity_poly.pdbx_strand_id
1 'polypeptide(L)'
;MSVPAFDPKEMELKDVPGFMGMTTKSLSYPLNKHDHMTTTFKMEPWWQAFQATDATIFTPRIIPDNVARGFVFEAGRFDANTEGGGKDMFGVEWEYIKTVGGSMVRPGDPFLDDISEWREKLVWPDVDSWDWEGSAAKNNGTFLKPENFNQIWFQTGFYERLISLMDFEGAILALADEDSQEDVTAFFEKLTDLYINIFEHVIKYFPNVNAVFFHDDWGSQKETFFSPALAEKMIVPHMRKLTDFLHANGIFCELHSCGNNYKQVHNYIAAGWDAWAPQLMNDCYKIWDDFGDKILIATYPMNMPEEVMSKMTDNEKGAAFAALPEEEQRRIAREYVDRVCKPGKPSFYSFYAAHFLTPAFREEMYKESRLVYGGTK
;
A
#
# COMPACT_ATOMS: atom_id res chain seq x y z
N MET A 1 1.56 -4.63 25.54
CA MET A 1 0.57 -5.34 26.42
C MET A 1 0.56 -6.79 25.99
N SER A 2 0.43 -7.77 26.92
CA SER A 2 0.31 -9.17 26.51
C SER A 2 -1.03 -9.37 25.78
N VAL A 3 -0.98 -10.04 24.62
CA VAL A 3 -2.20 -10.42 23.88
C VAL A 3 -3.03 -11.37 24.74
N PRO A 4 -4.32 -11.08 25.02
CA PRO A 4 -5.16 -11.99 25.82
C PRO A 4 -5.38 -13.31 25.08
N ALA A 5 -5.64 -14.37 25.84
CA ALA A 5 -6.00 -15.66 25.28
C ALA A 5 -7.27 -15.55 24.41
N PHE A 6 -7.35 -16.42 23.40
CA PHE A 6 -8.53 -16.51 22.53
C PHE A 6 -9.79 -16.90 23.33
N ASP A 7 -10.87 -16.13 23.19
CA ASP A 7 -12.20 -16.45 23.72
C ASP A 7 -13.07 -17.00 22.58
N PRO A 8 -13.64 -18.22 22.69
CA PRO A 8 -14.55 -18.77 21.68
C PRO A 8 -15.73 -17.86 21.30
N LYS A 9 -16.14 -16.93 22.17
CA LYS A 9 -17.17 -15.92 21.90
C LYS A 9 -16.76 -14.95 20.79
N GLU A 10 -15.47 -14.79 20.53
CA GLU A 10 -14.98 -13.98 19.41
C GLU A 10 -15.47 -14.50 18.05
N MET A 11 -15.82 -15.82 17.97
CA MET A 11 -16.40 -16.44 16.77
C MET A 11 -17.90 -16.17 16.59
N GLU A 12 -18.56 -15.57 17.58
CA GLU A 12 -19.97 -15.22 17.46
C GLU A 12 -20.16 -14.09 16.45
N LEU A 13 -21.13 -14.29 15.53
CA LEU A 13 -21.47 -13.29 14.54
C LEU A 13 -22.37 -12.21 15.16
N LYS A 14 -21.96 -10.96 15.02
CA LYS A 14 -22.75 -9.78 15.38
C LYS A 14 -23.12 -8.97 14.15
N ASP A 15 -24.25 -8.26 14.25
CA ASP A 15 -24.66 -7.30 13.25
C ASP A 15 -23.79 -6.04 13.35
N VAL A 16 -23.22 -5.61 12.23
CA VAL A 16 -22.42 -4.37 12.14
C VAL A 16 -22.95 -3.53 10.98
N PRO A 17 -22.81 -2.19 11.08
CA PRO A 17 -23.10 -1.32 9.94
C PRO A 17 -22.23 -1.68 8.74
N GLY A 18 -22.84 -1.98 7.61
CA GLY A 18 -22.19 -2.25 6.34
C GLY A 18 -22.25 -1.04 5.39
N PHE A 19 -21.84 -1.29 4.15
CA PHE A 19 -21.86 -0.28 3.11
C PHE A 19 -23.30 0.25 2.86
N MET A 20 -23.45 1.55 2.64
CA MET A 20 -24.74 2.25 2.38
C MET A 20 -25.84 1.99 3.44
N GLY A 21 -25.46 1.79 4.71
CA GLY A 21 -26.43 1.60 5.79
C GLY A 21 -27.03 0.19 5.85
N MET A 22 -26.56 -0.75 5.04
CA MET A 22 -26.93 -2.17 5.17
C MET A 22 -26.32 -2.76 6.43
N THR A 23 -27.01 -3.73 7.03
CA THR A 23 -26.45 -4.53 8.13
C THR A 23 -25.70 -5.73 7.55
N THR A 24 -24.48 -5.95 8.00
CA THR A 24 -23.66 -7.12 7.66
C THR A 24 -23.28 -7.91 8.89
N LYS A 25 -22.93 -9.17 8.72
CA LYS A 25 -22.41 -10.02 9.81
C LYS A 25 -20.90 -9.90 9.89
N SER A 26 -20.37 -9.76 11.12
CA SER A 26 -18.94 -9.76 11.43
C SER A 26 -18.69 -10.59 12.68
N LEU A 27 -17.50 -11.15 12.79
CA LEU A 27 -17.03 -11.77 14.02
C LEU A 27 -16.95 -10.73 15.16
N SER A 28 -17.04 -11.21 16.39
CA SER A 28 -16.99 -10.37 17.60
C SER A 28 -15.53 -10.05 17.98
N TYR A 29 -14.80 -9.38 17.06
CA TYR A 29 -13.39 -9.02 17.26
C TYR A 29 -13.18 -8.24 18.58
N PRO A 30 -12.10 -8.55 19.34
CA PRO A 30 -11.80 -7.89 20.61
C PRO A 30 -11.25 -6.46 20.47
N LEU A 31 -10.75 -6.09 19.29
CA LEU A 31 -10.27 -4.75 18.93
C LEU A 31 -11.06 -4.20 17.73
N ASN A 32 -11.16 -2.88 17.65
CA ASN A 32 -11.57 -2.20 16.42
C ASN A 32 -10.43 -2.26 15.38
N LYS A 33 -10.69 -1.81 14.15
CA LYS A 33 -9.71 -1.87 13.07
C LYS A 33 -8.50 -0.98 13.32
N HIS A 34 -8.71 0.21 13.90
CA HIS A 34 -7.63 1.14 14.26
C HIS A 34 -6.63 0.48 15.21
N ASP A 35 -7.11 -0.07 16.32
CA ASP A 35 -6.24 -0.66 17.34
C ASP A 35 -5.56 -1.93 16.84
N HIS A 36 -6.30 -2.78 16.10
CA HIS A 36 -5.75 -4.00 15.51
C HIS A 36 -4.62 -3.71 14.52
N MET A 37 -4.85 -2.83 13.54
CA MET A 37 -3.82 -2.48 12.57
C MET A 37 -2.64 -1.74 13.21
N THR A 38 -2.91 -0.88 14.21
CA THR A 38 -1.86 -0.22 14.97
C THR A 38 -0.95 -1.23 15.67
N THR A 39 -1.52 -2.28 16.31
CA THR A 39 -0.70 -3.34 16.94
C THR A 39 0.04 -4.16 15.87
N THR A 40 -0.56 -4.38 14.71
CA THR A 40 0.08 -5.09 13.58
C THR A 40 1.30 -4.35 13.06
N PHE A 41 1.20 -3.03 12.81
CA PHE A 41 2.34 -2.20 12.38
C PHE A 41 3.43 -2.09 13.47
N LYS A 42 3.06 -2.23 14.74
CA LYS A 42 4.02 -2.32 15.87
C LYS A 42 4.64 -3.71 16.04
N MET A 43 4.43 -4.64 15.11
CA MET A 43 4.91 -6.03 15.16
C MET A 43 4.33 -6.85 16.33
N GLU A 44 3.19 -6.43 16.87
CA GLU A 44 2.48 -7.05 18.01
C GLU A 44 1.01 -7.39 17.70
N PRO A 45 0.69 -8.06 16.56
CA PRO A 45 -0.70 -8.32 16.17
C PRO A 45 -1.39 -9.26 17.15
N TRP A 46 -2.71 -9.08 17.28
CA TRP A 46 -3.56 -10.00 18.04
C TRP A 46 -4.06 -11.16 17.19
N TRP A 47 -4.21 -10.95 15.89
CA TRP A 47 -4.53 -11.96 14.87
C TRP A 47 -3.93 -11.55 13.52
N GLN A 48 -4.04 -12.42 12.51
CA GLN A 48 -3.60 -12.11 11.16
C GLN A 48 -4.47 -11.02 10.55
N ALA A 49 -3.91 -9.84 10.32
CA ALA A 49 -4.60 -8.72 9.71
C ALA A 49 -4.85 -8.98 8.21
N PHE A 50 -5.96 -8.41 7.71
CA PHE A 50 -6.37 -8.47 6.31
C PHE A 50 -6.26 -7.07 5.70
N GLN A 51 -5.18 -6.78 5.03
CA GLN A 51 -4.91 -5.45 4.47
C GLN A 51 -6.11 -4.88 3.68
N ALA A 52 -6.75 -5.69 2.82
CA ALA A 52 -7.87 -5.25 1.99
C ALA A 52 -9.13 -4.84 2.74
N THR A 53 -9.32 -5.28 3.99
CA THR A 53 -10.56 -5.06 4.76
C THR A 53 -10.36 -4.36 6.09
N ASP A 54 -9.16 -4.36 6.62
CA ASP A 54 -8.85 -3.79 7.93
C ASP A 54 -8.31 -2.37 7.83
N ALA A 55 -7.78 -1.98 6.66
CA ALA A 55 -7.44 -0.60 6.35
C ALA A 55 -8.56 0.09 5.52
N THR A 56 -8.76 1.38 5.75
CA THR A 56 -9.59 2.26 4.92
C THR A 56 -8.66 3.04 4.00
N ILE A 57 -8.73 2.76 2.69
CA ILE A 57 -7.93 3.47 1.68
C ILE A 57 -8.51 4.87 1.50
N PHE A 58 -7.65 5.89 1.60
CA PHE A 58 -8.01 7.28 1.40
C PHE A 58 -7.11 7.91 0.33
N THR A 59 -7.71 8.33 -0.78
CA THR A 59 -7.03 9.04 -1.87
C THR A 59 -7.90 10.24 -2.25
N PRO A 60 -7.76 11.37 -1.52
CA PRO A 60 -8.63 12.53 -1.72
C PRO A 60 -8.32 13.21 -3.06
N ARG A 61 -9.36 13.65 -3.76
CA ARG A 61 -9.23 14.38 -5.04
C ARG A 61 -8.53 15.74 -4.92
N ILE A 62 -8.34 16.25 -3.71
CA ILE A 62 -7.60 17.47 -3.48
C ILE A 62 -6.11 17.35 -3.86
N ILE A 63 -5.56 16.13 -3.83
CA ILE A 63 -4.23 15.84 -4.37
C ILE A 63 -4.41 15.52 -5.86
N PRO A 64 -3.95 16.39 -6.79
CA PRO A 64 -4.26 16.26 -8.22
C PRO A 64 -3.84 14.93 -8.83
N ASP A 65 -2.74 14.36 -8.37
CA ASP A 65 -2.25 13.04 -8.83
C ASP A 65 -3.28 11.93 -8.64
N ASN A 66 -4.11 11.97 -7.61
CA ASN A 66 -5.13 10.94 -7.38
C ASN A 66 -6.19 10.93 -8.49
N VAL A 67 -6.56 12.11 -9.00
CA VAL A 67 -7.49 12.26 -10.12
C VAL A 67 -6.78 11.87 -11.43
N ALA A 68 -5.58 12.38 -11.64
CA ALA A 68 -4.78 12.09 -12.82
C ALA A 68 -4.53 10.57 -12.97
N ARG A 69 -4.22 9.89 -11.86
CA ARG A 69 -4.06 8.42 -11.82
C ARG A 69 -5.38 7.65 -11.89
N GLY A 70 -6.53 8.31 -11.80
CA GLY A 70 -7.84 7.68 -11.81
C GLY A 70 -8.16 6.88 -10.54
N PHE A 71 -7.56 7.25 -9.41
CA PHE A 71 -7.58 6.47 -8.18
C PHE A 71 -8.03 7.33 -7.00
N VAL A 72 -9.35 7.59 -6.88
CA VAL A 72 -9.94 8.43 -5.84
C VAL A 72 -10.88 7.62 -4.96
N PHE A 73 -10.55 7.53 -3.66
CA PHE A 73 -11.36 6.91 -2.59
C PHE A 73 -11.53 7.92 -1.46
N GLU A 74 -12.70 8.53 -1.41
CA GLU A 74 -13.09 9.54 -0.42
C GLU A 74 -14.61 9.54 -0.23
N ALA A 75 -15.13 10.40 0.64
CA ALA A 75 -16.57 10.60 0.72
C ALA A 75 -17.10 11.14 -0.60
N GLY A 76 -18.08 10.43 -1.18
CA GLY A 76 -18.67 10.75 -2.50
C GLY A 76 -18.23 9.77 -3.59
N ARG A 77 -18.88 9.91 -4.74
CA ARG A 77 -18.63 9.04 -5.89
C ARG A 77 -17.50 9.60 -6.75
N PHE A 78 -16.67 8.71 -7.26
CA PHE A 78 -15.73 8.97 -8.35
C PHE A 78 -15.87 7.87 -9.39
N ASP A 79 -15.91 8.24 -10.65
CA ASP A 79 -15.91 7.29 -11.78
C ASP A 79 -14.66 7.51 -12.63
N ALA A 80 -13.65 6.67 -12.43
CA ALA A 80 -12.38 6.77 -13.14
C ALA A 80 -12.53 6.76 -14.67
N ASN A 81 -13.58 6.12 -15.20
CA ASN A 81 -13.82 6.09 -16.66
C ASN A 81 -14.21 7.44 -17.26
N THR A 82 -14.72 8.35 -16.44
CA THR A 82 -15.22 9.67 -16.88
C THR A 82 -14.51 10.84 -16.22
N GLU A 83 -13.88 10.62 -15.05
CA GLU A 83 -13.23 11.65 -14.25
C GLU A 83 -11.71 11.44 -14.12
N GLY A 84 -11.22 10.21 -14.41
CA GLY A 84 -9.80 9.89 -14.30
C GLY A 84 -8.99 10.39 -15.48
N GLY A 85 -7.71 10.66 -15.24
CA GLY A 85 -6.79 11.30 -16.20
C GLY A 85 -6.71 12.81 -16.01
N GLY A 86 -6.10 13.51 -16.96
CA GLY A 86 -5.86 14.93 -16.90
C GLY A 86 -4.54 15.27 -16.21
N LYS A 87 -4.41 16.51 -15.77
CA LYS A 87 -3.13 17.04 -15.26
C LYS A 87 -2.87 16.65 -13.81
N ASP A 88 -1.66 16.16 -13.55
CA ASP A 88 -1.14 15.97 -12.21
C ASP A 88 -0.73 17.32 -11.55
N MET A 89 -0.16 17.26 -10.34
CA MET A 89 0.24 18.47 -9.60
C MET A 89 1.35 19.29 -10.27
N PHE A 90 2.10 18.74 -11.22
CA PHE A 90 3.11 19.44 -12.02
C PHE A 90 2.59 19.85 -13.40
N GLY A 91 1.33 19.56 -13.72
CA GLY A 91 0.71 19.87 -15.00
C GLY A 91 1.00 18.85 -16.11
N VAL A 92 1.61 17.70 -15.78
CA VAL A 92 1.82 16.60 -16.72
C VAL A 92 0.49 15.92 -17.00
N GLU A 93 0.21 15.66 -18.30
CA GLU A 93 -1.04 15.06 -18.75
C GLU A 93 -1.02 13.54 -18.61
N TRP A 94 -2.01 12.97 -17.93
CA TRP A 94 -2.22 11.53 -17.75
C TRP A 94 -3.45 11.07 -18.52
N GLU A 95 -3.38 9.88 -19.10
CA GLU A 95 -4.48 9.25 -19.83
C GLU A 95 -4.96 8.01 -19.07
N TYR A 96 -6.25 7.97 -18.70
CA TYR A 96 -6.83 6.80 -18.03
C TYR A 96 -7.16 5.70 -19.04
N ILE A 97 -6.55 4.52 -18.87
CA ILE A 97 -6.68 3.36 -19.76
C ILE A 97 -7.68 2.38 -19.17
N LYS A 98 -8.91 2.41 -19.66
CA LYS A 98 -10.03 1.59 -19.14
C LYS A 98 -9.74 0.10 -19.10
N THR A 99 -9.01 -0.43 -20.09
CA THR A 99 -8.70 -1.85 -20.20
C THR A 99 -7.68 -2.32 -19.16
N VAL A 100 -6.89 -1.39 -18.62
CA VAL A 100 -5.86 -1.64 -17.59
C VAL A 100 -6.40 -1.29 -16.20
N GLY A 101 -7.36 -0.36 -16.13
CA GLY A 101 -7.89 0.15 -14.86
C GLY A 101 -6.91 1.10 -14.15
N GLY A 102 -6.08 1.82 -14.89
CA GLY A 102 -5.09 2.76 -14.39
C GLY A 102 -4.72 3.81 -15.41
N SER A 103 -3.98 4.83 -15.00
CA SER A 103 -3.51 5.90 -15.88
C SER A 103 -2.02 5.80 -16.16
N MET A 104 -1.62 6.35 -17.28
CA MET A 104 -0.22 6.50 -17.66
C MET A 104 0.02 7.84 -18.34
N VAL A 105 1.23 8.35 -18.29
CA VAL A 105 1.69 9.45 -19.14
C VAL A 105 1.92 8.88 -20.53
N ARG A 106 1.58 9.66 -21.56
CA ARG A 106 1.77 9.22 -22.95
C ARG A 106 3.26 9.16 -23.29
N PRO A 107 3.81 7.99 -23.65
CA PRO A 107 5.22 7.87 -23.99
C PRO A 107 5.57 8.63 -25.29
N GLY A 108 6.82 9.12 -25.40
CA GLY A 108 7.39 9.72 -26.61
C GLY A 108 7.20 11.23 -26.73
N ASP A 109 6.65 11.89 -25.68
CA ASP A 109 6.55 13.35 -25.58
C ASP A 109 6.82 13.76 -24.12
N PRO A 110 8.05 13.55 -23.61
CA PRO A 110 8.39 13.83 -22.22
C PRO A 110 8.28 15.31 -21.91
N PHE A 111 7.87 15.64 -20.67
CA PHE A 111 7.80 17.02 -20.20
C PHE A 111 9.18 17.66 -20.06
N LEU A 112 10.19 16.86 -19.69
CA LEU A 112 11.61 17.22 -19.62
C LEU A 112 12.41 16.31 -20.57
N ASP A 113 13.16 16.90 -21.49
CA ASP A 113 14.13 16.18 -22.31
C ASP A 113 15.40 15.84 -21.53
N ASP A 114 15.77 16.69 -20.59
CA ASP A 114 16.93 16.55 -19.69
C ASP A 114 16.55 16.96 -18.27
N ILE A 115 17.04 16.22 -17.27
CA ILE A 115 16.69 16.51 -15.87
C ILE A 115 17.13 17.89 -15.42
N SER A 116 18.23 18.44 -15.95
CA SER A 116 18.71 19.79 -15.60
C SER A 116 17.70 20.90 -15.86
N GLU A 117 16.74 20.65 -16.78
CA GLU A 117 15.69 21.62 -17.15
C GLU A 117 14.62 21.81 -16.06
N TRP A 118 14.57 20.94 -15.04
CA TRP A 118 13.52 20.99 -14.01
C TRP A 118 13.43 22.35 -13.31
N ARG A 119 14.57 23.04 -13.17
CA ARG A 119 14.61 24.36 -12.50
C ARG A 119 13.90 25.45 -13.29
N GLU A 120 13.87 25.33 -14.61
CA GLU A 120 13.30 26.31 -15.52
C GLU A 120 11.88 25.96 -15.95
N LYS A 121 11.62 24.65 -16.20
CA LYS A 121 10.36 24.19 -16.79
C LYS A 121 9.30 23.85 -15.75
N LEU A 122 9.66 23.36 -14.53
CA LEU A 122 8.67 22.95 -13.55
C LEU A 122 8.08 24.12 -12.78
N VAL A 123 6.77 24.17 -12.76
CA VAL A 123 6.01 25.00 -11.83
C VAL A 123 5.65 24.17 -10.61
N TRP A 124 6.23 24.50 -9.48
CA TRP A 124 5.97 23.79 -8.22
C TRP A 124 4.57 24.11 -7.70
N PRO A 125 3.80 23.10 -7.25
CA PRO A 125 2.44 23.31 -6.78
C PRO A 125 2.42 24.17 -5.50
N ASP A 126 1.47 25.10 -5.45
CA ASP A 126 1.15 25.85 -4.26
C ASP A 126 0.17 25.05 -3.39
N VAL A 127 0.72 24.16 -2.55
CA VAL A 127 -0.03 23.24 -1.69
C VAL A 127 -0.93 23.98 -0.71
N ASP A 128 -0.52 25.18 -0.25
CA ASP A 128 -1.31 26.00 0.68
C ASP A 128 -2.60 26.52 0.05
N SER A 129 -2.65 26.63 -1.28
CA SER A 129 -3.83 27.10 -2.02
C SER A 129 -4.91 26.02 -2.22
N TRP A 130 -4.63 24.78 -1.91
CA TRP A 130 -5.61 23.69 -2.09
C TRP A 130 -6.73 23.78 -1.04
N ASP A 131 -7.98 23.39 -1.42
CA ASP A 131 -9.15 23.44 -0.51
C ASP A 131 -9.13 22.33 0.55
N TRP A 132 -8.13 22.38 1.43
CA TRP A 132 -7.97 21.41 2.52
C TRP A 132 -9.15 21.40 3.48
N GLU A 133 -9.71 22.58 3.81
CA GLU A 133 -10.85 22.72 4.72
C GLU A 133 -12.11 22.08 4.14
N GLY A 134 -12.40 22.32 2.86
CA GLY A 134 -13.53 21.70 2.18
C GLY A 134 -13.41 20.19 2.07
N SER A 135 -12.20 19.68 1.75
CA SER A 135 -11.93 18.26 1.73
C SER A 135 -12.04 17.62 3.12
N ALA A 136 -11.53 18.27 4.16
CA ALA A 136 -11.62 17.81 5.54
C ALA A 136 -13.08 17.76 6.04
N ALA A 137 -13.86 18.80 5.76
CA ALA A 137 -15.27 18.86 6.14
C ALA A 137 -16.09 17.73 5.50
N LYS A 138 -15.72 17.31 4.29
CA LYS A 138 -16.37 16.23 3.56
C LYS A 138 -16.03 14.85 4.10
N ASN A 139 -14.77 14.64 4.50
CA ASN A 139 -14.23 13.31 4.78
C ASN A 139 -14.18 12.95 6.28
N ASN A 140 -13.87 13.91 7.16
CA ASN A 140 -13.72 13.63 8.59
C ASN A 140 -15.05 13.22 9.24
N GLY A 141 -15.03 12.17 10.06
CA GLY A 141 -16.20 11.64 10.76
C GLY A 141 -17.21 10.88 9.89
N THR A 142 -17.08 10.96 8.56
CA THR A 142 -17.93 10.23 7.59
C THR A 142 -17.17 9.08 6.95
N PHE A 143 -16.18 9.40 6.15
CA PHE A 143 -15.30 8.44 5.49
C PHE A 143 -14.14 8.03 6.40
N LEU A 144 -13.44 9.02 6.99
CA LEU A 144 -12.34 8.83 7.93
C LEU A 144 -12.88 8.78 9.37
N LYS A 145 -13.22 7.60 9.85
CA LYS A 145 -13.72 7.38 11.21
C LYS A 145 -12.57 7.03 12.15
N PRO A 146 -12.60 7.48 13.42
CA PRO A 146 -11.51 7.21 14.38
C PRO A 146 -11.35 5.73 14.73
N GLU A 147 -12.41 4.92 14.61
CA GLU A 147 -12.37 3.47 14.86
C GLU A 147 -11.79 2.66 13.68
N ASN A 148 -11.55 3.30 12.52
CA ASN A 148 -10.94 2.71 11.35
C ASN A 148 -9.43 2.99 11.35
N PHE A 149 -8.65 2.10 10.76
CA PHE A 149 -7.27 2.38 10.37
C PHE A 149 -7.29 3.03 9.01
N ASN A 150 -7.08 4.35 8.98
CA ASN A 150 -7.18 5.15 7.77
C ASN A 150 -5.79 5.31 7.16
N GLN A 151 -5.63 4.83 5.94
CA GLN A 151 -4.36 4.83 5.22
C GLN A 151 -4.48 5.72 3.98
N ILE A 152 -3.74 6.83 3.95
CA ILE A 152 -3.66 7.66 2.76
C ILE A 152 -2.72 7.02 1.75
N TRP A 153 -3.18 6.87 0.51
CA TRP A 153 -2.35 6.39 -0.59
C TRP A 153 -1.78 7.57 -1.35
N PHE A 154 -0.46 7.59 -1.45
CA PHE A 154 0.30 8.58 -2.19
C PHE A 154 0.82 7.95 -3.49
N GLN A 155 0.25 8.38 -4.62
CA GLN A 155 0.25 7.63 -5.86
C GLN A 155 1.52 7.73 -6.70
N THR A 156 2.41 8.72 -6.45
CA THR A 156 3.56 8.96 -7.32
C THR A 156 4.80 9.24 -6.46
N GLY A 157 5.66 8.22 -6.34
CA GLY A 157 6.90 8.29 -5.58
C GLY A 157 8.02 9.02 -6.31
N PHE A 158 9.27 8.77 -5.92
CA PHE A 158 10.43 9.48 -6.46
C PHE A 158 10.76 9.06 -7.89
N TYR A 159 10.91 7.75 -8.11
CA TYR A 159 11.24 7.23 -9.43
C TYR A 159 10.07 7.37 -10.42
N GLU A 160 8.86 7.08 -9.96
CA GLU A 160 7.67 7.29 -10.80
C GLU A 160 7.47 8.77 -11.15
N ARG A 161 7.88 9.71 -10.29
CA ARG A 161 7.87 11.14 -10.63
C ARG A 161 8.85 11.47 -11.76
N LEU A 162 10.04 10.87 -11.75
CA LEU A 162 10.95 10.99 -12.91
C LEU A 162 10.32 10.41 -14.17
N ILE A 163 9.70 9.22 -14.08
CA ILE A 163 8.99 8.62 -15.23
C ILE A 163 7.90 9.55 -15.76
N SER A 164 7.12 10.18 -14.87
CA SER A 164 6.07 11.10 -15.30
C SER A 164 6.59 12.33 -16.03
N LEU A 165 7.81 12.76 -15.72
CA LEU A 165 8.44 13.95 -16.32
C LEU A 165 9.29 13.65 -17.55
N MET A 166 9.93 12.46 -17.61
CA MET A 166 10.99 12.16 -18.57
C MET A 166 10.76 10.88 -19.40
N ASP A 167 9.58 10.27 -19.31
CA ASP A 167 9.34 8.89 -19.75
C ASP A 167 10.23 7.87 -19.02
N PHE A 168 9.98 6.58 -19.25
CA PHE A 168 10.73 5.50 -18.59
C PHE A 168 12.22 5.51 -18.96
N GLU A 169 12.54 5.69 -20.24
CA GLU A 169 13.93 5.68 -20.73
C GLU A 169 14.71 6.89 -20.18
N GLY A 170 14.15 8.08 -20.28
CA GLY A 170 14.77 9.28 -19.73
C GLY A 170 15.00 9.19 -18.22
N ALA A 171 14.01 8.71 -17.47
CA ALA A 171 14.10 8.56 -16.03
C ALA A 171 15.22 7.60 -15.59
N ILE A 172 15.32 6.41 -16.24
CA ILE A 172 16.35 5.44 -15.87
C ILE A 172 17.75 5.92 -16.28
N LEU A 173 17.89 6.60 -17.43
CA LEU A 173 19.16 7.17 -17.86
C LEU A 173 19.60 8.30 -16.92
N ALA A 174 18.72 9.25 -16.58
CA ALA A 174 19.02 10.33 -15.64
C ALA A 174 19.46 9.80 -14.26
N LEU A 175 18.82 8.75 -13.77
CA LEU A 175 19.18 8.12 -12.49
C LEU A 175 20.56 7.44 -12.55
N ALA A 176 20.90 6.80 -13.68
CA ALA A 176 22.11 5.99 -13.83
C ALA A 176 23.34 6.79 -14.30
N ASP A 177 23.16 7.87 -15.03
CA ASP A 177 24.22 8.69 -15.57
C ASP A 177 24.86 9.57 -14.51
N GLU A 178 26.17 9.41 -14.30
CA GLU A 178 26.93 10.15 -13.27
C GLU A 178 26.87 11.66 -13.45
N ASP A 179 26.80 12.16 -14.68
CA ASP A 179 26.74 13.59 -14.99
C ASP A 179 25.36 14.18 -14.62
N SER A 180 24.30 13.39 -14.64
CA SER A 180 22.92 13.79 -14.29
C SER A 180 22.60 13.67 -12.79
N GLN A 181 23.38 12.90 -12.02
CA GLN A 181 23.05 12.54 -10.63
C GLN A 181 22.97 13.73 -9.68
N GLU A 182 23.75 14.79 -9.93
CA GLU A 182 23.66 16.01 -9.10
C GLU A 182 22.30 16.69 -9.28
N ASP A 183 21.80 16.80 -10.52
CA ASP A 183 20.50 17.38 -10.84
C ASP A 183 19.34 16.52 -10.33
N VAL A 184 19.43 15.18 -10.46
CA VAL A 184 18.46 14.25 -9.89
C VAL A 184 18.39 14.38 -8.36
N THR A 185 19.54 14.43 -7.71
CA THR A 185 19.61 14.59 -6.24
C THR A 185 18.97 15.91 -5.79
N ALA A 186 19.33 17.01 -6.43
CA ALA A 186 18.74 18.33 -6.12
C ALA A 186 17.22 18.39 -6.40
N PHE A 187 16.76 17.73 -7.45
CA PHE A 187 15.34 17.56 -7.74
C PHE A 187 14.64 16.75 -6.65
N PHE A 188 15.19 15.60 -6.25
CA PHE A 188 14.62 14.76 -5.20
C PHE A 188 14.63 15.41 -3.82
N GLU A 189 15.64 16.23 -3.50
CA GLU A 189 15.64 17.04 -2.28
C GLU A 189 14.42 17.97 -2.24
N LYS A 190 14.20 18.73 -3.31
CA LYS A 190 13.06 19.64 -3.41
C LYS A 190 11.73 18.91 -3.47
N LEU A 191 11.69 17.76 -4.13
CA LEU A 191 10.51 16.89 -4.17
C LEU A 191 10.18 16.35 -2.77
N THR A 192 11.20 15.98 -1.99
CA THR A 192 11.01 15.55 -0.59
C THR A 192 10.39 16.68 0.25
N ASP A 193 10.86 17.91 0.09
CA ASP A 193 10.31 19.06 0.81
C ASP A 193 8.84 19.31 0.41
N LEU A 194 8.50 19.15 -0.87
CA LEU A 194 7.11 19.21 -1.34
C LEU A 194 6.25 18.10 -0.71
N TYR A 195 6.73 16.86 -0.69
CA TYR A 195 5.98 15.75 -0.12
C TYR A 195 5.77 15.91 1.38
N ILE A 196 6.79 16.39 2.10
CA ILE A 196 6.67 16.75 3.52
C ILE A 196 5.60 17.83 3.71
N ASN A 197 5.60 18.89 2.91
CA ASN A 197 4.59 19.96 2.97
C ASN A 197 3.17 19.40 2.73
N ILE A 198 2.97 18.50 1.74
CA ILE A 198 1.68 17.84 1.52
C ILE A 198 1.27 17.05 2.76
N PHE A 199 2.19 16.28 3.36
CA PHE A 199 1.87 15.48 4.55
C PHE A 199 1.69 16.32 5.82
N GLU A 200 2.30 17.50 5.95
CA GLU A 200 1.97 18.46 7.01
C GLU A 200 0.49 18.89 6.93
N HIS A 201 0.00 19.16 5.73
CA HIS A 201 -1.41 19.47 5.50
C HIS A 201 -2.31 18.24 5.78
N VAL A 202 -1.92 17.05 5.32
CA VAL A 202 -2.66 15.80 5.60
C VAL A 202 -2.81 15.60 7.11
N ILE A 203 -1.72 15.69 7.87
CA ILE A 203 -1.73 15.53 9.34
C ILE A 203 -2.59 16.59 10.01
N LYS A 204 -2.50 17.82 9.56
CA LYS A 204 -3.29 18.95 10.12
C LYS A 204 -4.78 18.79 9.86
N TYR A 205 -5.18 18.45 8.64
CA TYR A 205 -6.57 18.47 8.21
C TYR A 205 -7.29 17.12 8.32
N PHE A 206 -6.55 16.02 8.37
CA PHE A 206 -7.11 14.66 8.49
C PHE A 206 -6.53 13.92 9.71
N PRO A 207 -6.89 14.33 10.94
CA PRO A 207 -6.27 13.85 12.18
C PRO A 207 -6.48 12.33 12.44
N ASN A 208 -7.38 11.69 11.71
CA ASN A 208 -7.63 10.25 11.81
C ASN A 208 -6.83 9.43 10.79
N VAL A 209 -5.92 10.01 10.01
CA VAL A 209 -4.98 9.27 9.15
C VAL A 209 -3.91 8.64 10.05
N ASN A 210 -3.68 7.34 9.86
CA ASN A 210 -2.79 6.53 10.70
C ASN A 210 -1.54 6.08 9.95
N ALA A 211 -1.64 5.94 8.64
CA ALA A 211 -0.55 5.44 7.79
C ALA A 211 -0.54 6.09 6.41
N VAL A 212 0.64 6.08 5.81
CA VAL A 212 0.84 6.38 4.40
C VAL A 212 1.13 5.07 3.65
N PHE A 213 0.46 4.85 2.53
CA PHE A 213 0.80 3.86 1.52
C PHE A 213 1.43 4.60 0.35
N PHE A 214 2.74 4.48 0.21
CA PHE A 214 3.52 5.23 -0.76
C PHE A 214 3.82 4.35 -1.97
N HIS A 215 3.49 4.83 -3.16
CA HIS A 215 3.61 4.09 -4.39
C HIS A 215 4.82 4.56 -5.19
N ASP A 216 5.79 3.65 -5.42
CA ASP A 216 6.98 3.92 -6.23
C ASP A 216 7.50 2.62 -6.87
N ASP A 217 7.22 2.42 -8.15
CA ASP A 217 7.49 1.16 -8.84
C ASP A 217 8.96 1.05 -9.29
N TRP A 218 9.68 0.05 -8.75
CA TRP A 218 11.11 -0.16 -8.98
C TRP A 218 11.44 -1.38 -9.81
N GLY A 219 10.45 -2.11 -10.31
CA GLY A 219 10.72 -3.35 -11.01
C GLY A 219 9.68 -3.77 -12.04
N SER A 220 10.14 -4.63 -12.93
CA SER A 220 9.31 -5.40 -13.85
C SER A 220 8.91 -6.75 -13.23
N GLN A 221 8.11 -7.53 -13.94
CA GLN A 221 7.77 -8.90 -13.52
C GLN A 221 8.99 -9.82 -13.40
N LYS A 222 10.13 -9.47 -14.02
CA LYS A 222 11.34 -10.31 -14.07
C LYS A 222 12.43 -9.83 -13.11
N GLU A 223 12.66 -8.52 -13.03
CA GLU A 223 13.82 -7.95 -12.33
C GLU A 223 13.58 -6.47 -12.00
N THR A 224 14.37 -5.92 -11.07
CA THR A 224 14.40 -4.50 -10.75
C THR A 224 14.91 -3.67 -11.91
N PHE A 225 14.45 -2.42 -12.04
CA PHE A 225 14.87 -1.50 -13.12
C PHE A 225 16.30 -1.01 -12.95
N PHE A 226 16.77 -0.91 -11.71
CA PHE A 226 18.10 -0.42 -11.35
C PHE A 226 18.71 -1.27 -10.23
N SER A 227 20.03 -1.17 -10.09
CA SER A 227 20.76 -1.94 -9.09
C SER A 227 20.42 -1.48 -7.67
N PRO A 228 20.54 -2.37 -6.66
CA PRO A 228 20.39 -1.98 -5.27
C PRO A 228 21.32 -0.85 -4.83
N ALA A 229 22.56 -0.85 -5.31
CA ALA A 229 23.54 0.20 -4.99
C ALA A 229 23.12 1.58 -5.55
N LEU A 230 22.50 1.59 -6.73
CA LEU A 230 21.98 2.84 -7.31
C LEU A 230 20.77 3.36 -6.53
N ALA A 231 19.85 2.49 -6.14
CA ALA A 231 18.72 2.86 -5.28
C ALA A 231 19.20 3.40 -3.92
N GLU A 232 20.16 2.72 -3.28
CA GLU A 232 20.75 3.13 -2.01
C GLU A 232 21.36 4.53 -2.10
N LYS A 233 22.05 4.83 -3.20
CA LYS A 233 22.69 6.13 -3.42
C LYS A 233 21.68 7.23 -3.73
N MET A 234 20.73 6.97 -4.65
CA MET A 234 19.95 8.02 -5.29
C MET A 234 18.54 8.22 -4.74
N ILE A 235 17.91 7.17 -4.17
CA ILE A 235 16.50 7.24 -3.77
C ILE A 235 16.34 7.09 -2.25
N VAL A 236 17.03 6.13 -1.64
CA VAL A 236 16.90 5.80 -0.22
C VAL A 236 17.06 7.01 0.71
N PRO A 237 18.04 7.95 0.51
CA PRO A 237 18.20 9.09 1.42
C PRO A 237 16.95 10.00 1.45
N HIS A 238 16.29 10.18 0.32
CA HIS A 238 15.10 11.01 0.18
C HIS A 238 13.87 10.35 0.79
N MET A 239 13.70 9.04 0.54
CA MET A 239 12.65 8.25 1.21
C MET A 239 12.86 8.24 2.72
N ARG A 240 14.11 8.09 3.20
CA ARG A 240 14.42 8.09 4.62
C ARG A 240 14.04 9.42 5.29
N LYS A 241 14.36 10.56 4.67
CA LYS A 241 13.94 11.87 5.17
C LYS A 241 12.43 11.98 5.29
N LEU A 242 11.68 11.44 4.32
CA LEU A 242 10.23 11.43 4.32
C LEU A 242 9.66 10.52 5.43
N THR A 243 10.15 9.29 5.55
CA THR A 243 9.66 8.34 6.58
C THR A 243 10.02 8.80 7.99
N ASP A 244 11.21 9.39 8.20
CA ASP A 244 11.58 9.99 9.49
C ASP A 244 10.62 11.11 9.90
N PHE A 245 10.20 11.97 8.95
CA PHE A 245 9.18 13.00 9.19
C PHE A 245 7.82 12.39 9.57
N LEU A 246 7.37 11.37 8.83
CA LEU A 246 6.10 10.69 9.08
C LEU A 246 6.10 9.99 10.45
N HIS A 247 7.15 9.26 10.78
CA HIS A 247 7.33 8.61 12.09
C HIS A 247 7.36 9.60 13.25
N ALA A 248 8.03 10.75 13.08
CA ALA A 248 8.04 11.81 14.10
C ALA A 248 6.63 12.37 14.38
N ASN A 249 5.70 12.21 13.45
CA ASN A 249 4.30 12.59 13.59
C ASN A 249 3.37 11.41 13.91
N GLY A 250 3.92 10.22 14.22
CA GLY A 250 3.16 9.04 14.61
C GLY A 250 2.43 8.33 13.46
N ILE A 251 2.84 8.57 12.21
CA ILE A 251 2.27 7.98 11.00
C ILE A 251 3.11 6.77 10.59
N PHE A 252 2.47 5.61 10.38
CA PHE A 252 3.12 4.43 9.84
C PHE A 252 3.36 4.56 8.33
N CYS A 253 4.41 3.88 7.85
CA CYS A 253 4.86 4.00 6.46
C CYS A 253 4.85 2.64 5.77
N GLU A 254 3.95 2.44 4.82
CA GLU A 254 3.92 1.26 3.96
C GLU A 254 4.38 1.64 2.55
N LEU A 255 5.29 0.84 1.98
CA LEU A 255 5.70 0.97 0.60
C LEU A 255 4.91 0.02 -0.29
N HIS A 256 4.46 0.51 -1.43
CA HIS A 256 4.13 -0.31 -2.58
C HIS A 256 5.16 -0.10 -3.68
N SER A 257 5.64 -1.19 -4.25
CA SER A 257 6.50 -1.19 -5.43
C SER A 257 6.18 -2.41 -6.26
N CYS A 258 5.69 -2.18 -7.48
CA CYS A 258 5.45 -3.24 -8.45
C CYS A 258 6.73 -3.95 -8.87
N GLY A 259 6.58 -5.18 -9.33
CA GLY A 259 7.65 -5.97 -9.91
C GLY A 259 8.31 -6.96 -8.96
N ASN A 260 9.32 -7.66 -9.48
CA ASN A 260 10.14 -8.58 -8.73
C ASN A 260 11.25 -7.81 -8.03
N ASN A 261 11.01 -7.42 -6.77
CA ASN A 261 11.85 -6.49 -6.01
C ASN A 261 12.55 -7.13 -4.81
N TYR A 262 12.69 -8.46 -4.77
CA TYR A 262 13.40 -9.13 -3.67
C TYR A 262 14.76 -8.49 -3.35
N LYS A 263 15.53 -8.12 -4.38
CA LYS A 263 16.87 -7.52 -4.23
C LYS A 263 16.85 -6.13 -3.58
N GLN A 264 15.71 -5.44 -3.57
CA GLN A 264 15.56 -4.08 -3.04
C GLN A 264 15.08 -4.03 -1.58
N VAL A 265 14.68 -5.16 -0.99
CA VAL A 265 14.05 -5.17 0.35
C VAL A 265 14.94 -4.54 1.43
N HIS A 266 16.26 -4.74 1.37
CA HIS A 266 17.18 -4.09 2.30
C HIS A 266 17.19 -2.55 2.14
N ASN A 267 16.94 -2.03 0.92
CA ASN A 267 16.79 -0.61 0.67
C ASN A 267 15.47 -0.07 1.24
N TYR A 268 14.39 -0.85 1.17
CA TYR A 268 13.12 -0.49 1.80
C TYR A 268 13.28 -0.36 3.33
N ILE A 269 13.98 -1.31 3.94
CA ILE A 269 14.31 -1.25 5.37
C ILE A 269 15.19 -0.03 5.70
N ALA A 270 16.23 0.22 4.91
CA ALA A 270 17.13 1.37 5.07
C ALA A 270 16.41 2.70 4.89
N ALA A 271 15.44 2.76 3.99
CA ALA A 271 14.56 3.91 3.78
C ALA A 271 13.52 4.11 4.89
N GLY A 272 13.42 3.19 5.88
CA GLY A 272 12.54 3.34 7.03
C GLY A 272 11.09 2.92 6.80
N TRP A 273 10.80 2.12 5.77
CA TRP A 273 9.45 1.61 5.57
C TRP A 273 9.11 0.54 6.63
N ASP A 274 7.93 0.68 7.27
CA ASP A 274 7.43 -0.28 8.27
C ASP A 274 6.86 -1.53 7.64
N ALA A 275 6.33 -1.42 6.42
CA ALA A 275 5.67 -2.51 5.71
C ALA A 275 5.91 -2.45 4.20
N TRP A 276 5.86 -3.63 3.56
CA TRP A 276 5.85 -3.78 2.11
C TRP A 276 4.89 -4.88 1.67
N ALA A 277 4.11 -4.58 0.63
CA ALA A 277 3.19 -5.52 -0.01
C ALA A 277 3.75 -6.00 -1.36
N PRO A 278 4.50 -7.12 -1.42
CA PRO A 278 5.02 -7.67 -2.66
C PRO A 278 3.90 -8.18 -3.57
N GLN A 279 4.03 -7.93 -4.88
CA GLN A 279 3.17 -8.56 -5.88
C GLN A 279 3.42 -10.06 -5.98
N LEU A 280 2.43 -10.81 -6.54
CA LEU A 280 2.39 -12.28 -6.54
C LEU A 280 3.53 -12.99 -7.28
N MET A 281 4.33 -12.30 -8.11
CA MET A 281 5.53 -12.88 -8.74
C MET A 281 6.70 -13.02 -7.75
N ASN A 282 6.63 -12.37 -6.59
CA ASN A 282 7.63 -12.52 -5.54
C ASN A 282 7.32 -13.74 -4.68
N ASP A 283 8.36 -14.47 -4.26
CA ASP A 283 8.22 -15.49 -3.22
C ASP A 283 8.07 -14.80 -1.86
N CYS A 284 6.82 -14.53 -1.46
CA CYS A 284 6.54 -13.82 -0.21
C CYS A 284 7.00 -14.60 1.03
N TYR A 285 7.08 -15.94 0.97
CA TYR A 285 7.58 -16.73 2.08
C TYR A 285 9.09 -16.60 2.24
N LYS A 286 9.83 -16.62 1.12
CA LYS A 286 11.27 -16.37 1.15
C LYS A 286 11.59 -14.97 1.65
N ILE A 287 10.86 -13.96 1.18
CA ILE A 287 11.02 -12.56 1.63
C ILE A 287 10.74 -12.47 3.14
N TRP A 288 9.66 -13.08 3.59
CA TRP A 288 9.31 -13.11 5.00
C TRP A 288 10.36 -13.84 5.85
N ASP A 289 10.92 -14.96 5.35
CA ASP A 289 12.01 -15.68 6.04
C ASP A 289 13.24 -14.80 6.23
N ASP A 290 13.63 -14.03 5.21
CA ASP A 290 14.87 -13.26 5.21
C ASP A 290 14.71 -11.90 5.93
N PHE A 291 13.53 -11.29 5.92
CA PHE A 291 13.35 -9.90 6.35
C PHE A 291 12.16 -9.64 7.30
N GLY A 292 11.29 -10.60 7.51
CA GLY A 292 10.04 -10.40 8.26
C GLY A 292 10.21 -10.06 9.75
N ASP A 293 11.43 -10.10 10.29
CA ASP A 293 11.80 -9.61 11.61
C ASP A 293 12.16 -8.11 11.63
N LYS A 294 12.28 -7.48 10.45
CA LYS A 294 12.70 -6.08 10.28
C LYS A 294 11.67 -5.20 9.60
N ILE A 295 10.82 -5.79 8.77
CA ILE A 295 9.78 -5.11 8.03
C ILE A 295 8.56 -6.02 7.94
N LEU A 296 7.37 -5.46 8.12
CA LEU A 296 6.11 -6.19 7.99
C LEU A 296 5.85 -6.55 6.52
N ILE A 297 5.83 -7.84 6.19
CA ILE A 297 5.64 -8.31 4.81
C ILE A 297 4.21 -8.79 4.61
N ALA A 298 3.56 -8.34 3.52
CA ALA A 298 2.31 -8.93 3.07
C ALA A 298 2.57 -10.33 2.51
N THR A 299 1.83 -11.31 3.01
CA THR A 299 1.95 -12.71 2.60
C THR A 299 0.60 -13.27 2.17
N TYR A 300 0.62 -14.40 1.49
CA TYR A 300 -0.57 -15.15 1.07
C TYR A 300 -0.24 -16.64 0.98
N PRO A 301 -1.25 -17.55 1.00
CA PRO A 301 -0.98 -18.98 0.86
C PRO A 301 -0.35 -19.28 -0.52
N MET A 302 0.86 -19.86 -0.52
CA MET A 302 1.56 -20.24 -1.75
C MET A 302 1.32 -21.72 -2.14
N ASN A 303 0.77 -22.53 -1.23
CA ASN A 303 0.49 -23.94 -1.42
C ASN A 303 -0.96 -24.21 -1.88
N MET A 304 -1.45 -23.39 -2.79
CA MET A 304 -2.80 -23.53 -3.35
C MET A 304 -2.88 -24.75 -4.28
N PRO A 305 -4.03 -25.43 -4.35
CA PRO A 305 -4.25 -26.54 -5.29
C PRO A 305 -4.02 -26.12 -6.75
N GLU A 306 -3.44 -27.01 -7.56
CA GLU A 306 -3.17 -26.75 -8.98
C GLU A 306 -4.45 -26.37 -9.75
N GLU A 307 -5.57 -27.01 -9.42
CA GLU A 307 -6.87 -26.71 -10.02
C GLU A 307 -7.35 -25.28 -9.80
N VAL A 308 -6.89 -24.62 -8.72
CA VAL A 308 -7.13 -23.20 -8.44
C VAL A 308 -6.12 -22.34 -9.19
N MET A 309 -4.83 -22.66 -9.08
CA MET A 309 -3.75 -21.84 -9.63
C MET A 309 -3.65 -21.90 -11.15
N SER A 310 -4.17 -22.95 -11.79
CA SER A 310 -4.24 -23.06 -13.26
C SER A 310 -5.25 -22.10 -13.91
N LYS A 311 -6.09 -21.40 -13.12
CA LYS A 311 -7.03 -20.40 -13.65
C LYS A 311 -6.30 -19.13 -14.09
N MET A 312 -6.83 -18.47 -15.13
CA MET A 312 -6.15 -17.34 -15.76
C MET A 312 -6.34 -16.03 -15.00
N THR A 313 -7.55 -15.80 -14.47
CA THR A 313 -7.89 -14.54 -13.79
C THR A 313 -8.08 -14.74 -12.30
N ASP A 314 -7.89 -13.68 -11.51
CA ASP A 314 -8.09 -13.72 -10.06
C ASP A 314 -9.55 -14.02 -9.68
N ASN A 315 -10.52 -13.55 -10.48
CA ASN A 315 -11.92 -13.91 -10.28
C ASN A 315 -12.16 -15.42 -10.47
N GLU A 316 -11.57 -16.03 -11.49
CA GLU A 316 -11.66 -17.47 -11.72
C GLU A 316 -10.95 -18.29 -10.63
N LYS A 317 -9.77 -17.82 -10.17
CA LYS A 317 -9.05 -18.42 -9.04
C LYS A 317 -9.89 -18.35 -7.77
N GLY A 318 -10.47 -17.19 -7.46
CA GLY A 318 -11.35 -17.01 -6.31
C GLY A 318 -12.59 -17.90 -6.37
N ALA A 319 -13.24 -18.01 -7.53
CA ALA A 319 -14.38 -18.90 -7.72
C ALA A 319 -13.99 -20.37 -7.58
N ALA A 320 -12.85 -20.80 -8.13
CA ALA A 320 -12.35 -22.15 -7.99
C ALA A 320 -12.00 -22.49 -6.53
N PHE A 321 -11.37 -21.55 -5.81
CA PHE A 321 -11.08 -21.71 -4.38
C PHE A 321 -12.36 -21.82 -3.55
N ALA A 322 -13.35 -20.97 -3.81
CA ALA A 322 -14.65 -21.01 -3.13
C ALA A 322 -15.44 -22.30 -3.40
N ALA A 323 -15.18 -22.98 -4.52
CA ALA A 323 -15.78 -24.28 -4.87
C ALA A 323 -15.12 -25.47 -4.17
N LEU A 324 -13.95 -25.30 -3.55
CA LEU A 324 -13.32 -26.36 -2.76
C LEU A 324 -14.20 -26.73 -1.55
N PRO A 325 -14.14 -27.99 -1.06
CA PRO A 325 -14.75 -28.35 0.22
C PRO A 325 -14.34 -27.38 1.33
N GLU A 326 -15.27 -26.99 2.18
CA GLU A 326 -15.01 -26.03 3.28
C GLU A 326 -13.84 -26.49 4.16
N GLU A 327 -13.74 -27.78 4.46
CA GLU A 327 -12.62 -28.32 5.26
C GLU A 327 -11.27 -28.14 4.57
N GLU A 328 -11.23 -28.20 3.24
CA GLU A 328 -10.00 -27.93 2.48
C GLU A 328 -9.60 -26.45 2.56
N GLN A 329 -10.56 -25.53 2.44
CA GLN A 329 -10.30 -24.09 2.64
C GLN A 329 -9.76 -23.81 4.04
N ARG A 330 -10.34 -24.45 5.08
CA ARG A 330 -9.89 -24.35 6.48
C ARG A 330 -8.49 -24.96 6.67
N ARG A 331 -8.21 -26.10 6.03
CA ARG A 331 -6.88 -26.73 6.06
C ARG A 331 -5.80 -25.77 5.50
N ILE A 332 -6.07 -25.17 4.35
CA ILE A 332 -5.16 -24.17 3.74
C ILE A 332 -4.96 -22.97 4.66
N ALA A 333 -6.01 -22.49 5.32
CA ALA A 333 -5.90 -21.40 6.29
C ALA A 333 -4.99 -21.76 7.49
N ARG A 334 -5.14 -22.97 8.06
CA ARG A 334 -4.28 -23.48 9.15
C ARG A 334 -2.82 -23.55 8.73
N GLU A 335 -2.53 -24.14 7.57
CA GLU A 335 -1.18 -24.26 7.04
C GLU A 335 -0.54 -22.88 6.80
N TYR A 336 -1.30 -21.94 6.27
CA TYR A 336 -0.86 -20.56 6.09
C TYR A 336 -0.52 -19.90 7.43
N VAL A 337 -1.40 -19.99 8.42
CA VAL A 337 -1.15 -19.44 9.77
C VAL A 337 0.08 -20.10 10.41
N ASP A 338 0.18 -21.41 10.34
CA ASP A 338 1.34 -22.16 10.88
C ASP A 338 2.65 -21.73 10.21
N ARG A 339 2.59 -21.28 8.95
CA ARG A 339 3.76 -20.81 8.21
C ARG A 339 4.20 -19.40 8.60
N VAL A 340 3.28 -18.44 8.69
CA VAL A 340 3.64 -17.01 8.74
C VAL A 340 3.22 -16.28 10.02
N CYS A 341 2.39 -16.85 10.88
CA CYS A 341 2.02 -16.22 12.14
C CYS A 341 3.01 -16.64 13.23
N LYS A 342 4.00 -15.81 13.50
CA LYS A 342 5.01 -16.05 14.53
C LYS A 342 5.10 -14.84 15.47
N PRO A 343 5.04 -15.02 16.81
CA PRO A 343 5.33 -13.93 17.75
C PRO A 343 6.70 -13.33 17.46
N GLY A 344 6.77 -11.99 17.36
CA GLY A 344 8.00 -11.26 17.05
C GLY A 344 8.41 -11.24 15.57
N LYS A 345 7.67 -11.96 14.72
CA LYS A 345 7.87 -11.96 13.25
C LYS A 345 6.51 -12.11 12.55
N PRO A 346 5.62 -11.12 12.69
CA PRO A 346 4.30 -11.18 12.07
C PRO A 346 4.34 -10.92 10.57
N SER A 347 3.18 -11.13 9.95
CA SER A 347 2.86 -10.70 8.59
C SER A 347 1.45 -10.12 8.56
N PHE A 348 1.01 -9.61 7.43
CA PHE A 348 -0.40 -9.38 7.16
C PHE A 348 -0.81 -10.03 5.83
N TYR A 349 -2.09 -10.34 5.69
CA TYR A 349 -2.61 -10.99 4.50
C TYR A 349 -2.70 -9.99 3.35
N SER A 350 -2.06 -10.32 2.23
CA SER A 350 -1.93 -9.45 1.06
C SER A 350 -3.28 -9.14 0.39
N PHE A 351 -3.50 -7.89 0.04
CA PHE A 351 -4.67 -7.48 -0.74
C PHE A 351 -4.67 -8.08 -2.18
N TYR A 352 -3.51 -8.41 -2.74
CA TYR A 352 -3.41 -9.10 -4.02
C TYR A 352 -4.05 -10.49 -4.03
N ALA A 353 -4.17 -11.12 -2.87
CA ALA A 353 -4.80 -12.43 -2.71
C ALA A 353 -6.20 -12.35 -2.08
N ALA A 354 -6.83 -11.18 -2.08
CA ALA A 354 -8.15 -10.96 -1.48
C ALA A 354 -9.25 -11.85 -2.08
N HIS A 355 -9.09 -12.30 -3.33
CA HIS A 355 -10.02 -13.21 -4.00
C HIS A 355 -10.09 -14.62 -3.36
N PHE A 356 -9.14 -15.01 -2.50
CA PHE A 356 -9.18 -16.24 -1.72
C PHE A 356 -9.88 -16.12 -0.35
N LEU A 357 -10.30 -14.91 0.04
CA LEU A 357 -10.91 -14.66 1.36
C LEU A 357 -12.38 -15.12 1.44
N THR A 358 -12.60 -16.43 1.35
CA THR A 358 -13.92 -17.00 1.64
C THR A 358 -14.25 -16.90 3.13
N PRO A 359 -15.54 -16.97 3.54
CA PRO A 359 -15.90 -16.99 4.95
C PRO A 359 -15.18 -18.07 5.77
N ALA A 360 -15.14 -19.30 5.26
CA ALA A 360 -14.48 -20.43 5.93
C ALA A 360 -12.99 -20.20 6.13
N PHE A 361 -12.29 -19.70 5.08
CA PHE A 361 -10.87 -19.39 5.15
C PHE A 361 -10.59 -18.25 6.17
N ARG A 362 -11.38 -17.18 6.14
CA ARG A 362 -11.22 -16.02 7.05
C ARG A 362 -11.45 -16.40 8.50
N GLU A 363 -12.53 -17.14 8.79
CA GLU A 363 -12.87 -17.61 10.13
C GLU A 363 -11.75 -18.48 10.71
N GLU A 364 -11.28 -19.46 9.94
CA GLU A 364 -10.22 -20.35 10.41
C GLU A 364 -8.90 -19.61 10.59
N MET A 365 -8.52 -18.73 9.64
CA MET A 365 -7.31 -17.93 9.75
C MET A 365 -7.36 -17.00 10.97
N TYR A 366 -8.51 -16.37 11.23
CA TYR A 366 -8.71 -15.57 12.45
C TYR A 366 -8.50 -16.40 13.70
N LYS A 367 -9.26 -17.48 13.85
CA LYS A 367 -9.20 -18.39 15.02
C LYS A 367 -7.78 -18.90 15.27
N GLU A 368 -7.14 -19.45 14.26
CA GLU A 368 -5.82 -20.06 14.40
C GLU A 368 -4.74 -19.02 14.75
N SER A 369 -4.78 -17.84 14.11
CA SER A 369 -3.84 -16.76 14.43
C SER A 369 -4.06 -16.20 15.83
N ARG A 370 -5.31 -16.12 16.32
CA ARG A 370 -5.62 -15.75 17.73
C ARG A 370 -5.03 -16.76 18.71
N LEU A 371 -5.09 -18.06 18.39
CA LEU A 371 -4.48 -19.10 19.25
C LEU A 371 -2.95 -18.95 19.28
N VAL A 372 -2.31 -18.64 18.16
CA VAL A 372 -0.86 -18.42 18.09
C VAL A 372 -0.46 -17.18 18.88
N TYR A 373 -1.03 -16.03 18.59
CA TYR A 373 -0.63 -14.77 19.23
C TYR A 373 -1.11 -14.65 20.69
N GLY A 374 -2.20 -15.34 21.05
CA GLY A 374 -2.67 -15.46 22.44
C GLY A 374 -1.91 -16.49 23.28
N GLY A 375 -0.89 -17.17 22.70
CA GLY A 375 -0.02 -18.10 23.43
C GLY A 375 -0.69 -19.41 23.85
N THR A 376 -1.75 -19.84 23.15
CA THR A 376 -2.49 -21.07 23.42
C THR A 376 -2.26 -22.15 22.35
N LYS A 377 -1.43 -21.88 21.33
CA LYS A 377 -0.97 -22.80 20.27
C LYS A 377 0.54 -22.79 20.15
#